data_ee199d93c2cfc8396efe6db8323908e8
#
_entry.id   ee199d93c2cfc8396efe6db8323908e8
#
_cell.length_a   1.000
_cell.length_b   1.000
_cell.length_c   1.000
_cell.angle_alpha   90.00
_cell.angle_beta   90.00
_cell.angle_gamma   90.00
#
_symmetry.space_group_name_H-M   'P 1'
#
loop_
_entity.id
_entity.type
_entity.pdbx_description
1 polymer ?
#
loop_
_entity_poly.entity_id
_entity_poly.type
_entity_poly.pdbx_seq_one_letter_code
_entity_poly.pdbx_strand_id
1 'polypeptide(L)'
;MTASAADRRLLPEGRLAGPMPWVIAIMTFLTVLAAGAGMALGSAAWGLGNQLSGKLTIQIVEPNPELRERQTQTVLKELGNFGLVQSSERVDDARMRDLLAPWLGQDGLDADLPVPSLIDVTLRSNDPRSVTDVASAVKTIAPTARVDAHAQWLGPLQQLLSTMRWLSVALVALMGATMAAAVVLAARTALVTHRPTIDIMHLMGATDVQVARLFQRRAALDALFGSVLGCLFGALVVFGVGGRIENVGAALLDNGGLGWAGWGVIALLPVAAVLLSIITARLTVVRALANLL
;
A
#
# COMPACT_ATOMS: atom_id res chain seq x y z
N MET A 1 26.88 36.77 -6.73
CA MET A 1 27.34 36.87 -8.13
C MET A 1 26.11 36.80 -9.02
N THR A 2 25.70 37.95 -9.53
CA THR A 2 24.49 38.13 -10.36
C THR A 2 24.78 37.63 -11.77
N ALA A 3 24.03 36.62 -12.21
CA ALA A 3 24.11 36.13 -13.59
C ALA A 3 23.80 37.28 -14.57
N SER A 4 24.71 37.52 -15.52
CA SER A 4 24.63 38.56 -16.53
C SER A 4 23.40 38.38 -17.41
N ALA A 5 22.76 39.51 -17.80
CA ALA A 5 21.61 39.55 -18.69
C ALA A 5 21.84 38.92 -20.08
N ALA A 6 23.12 38.69 -20.45
CA ALA A 6 23.53 37.99 -21.67
C ALA A 6 23.29 36.48 -21.62
N ASP A 7 23.32 35.86 -20.44
CA ASP A 7 23.07 34.43 -20.25
C ASP A 7 21.60 34.03 -20.49
N ARG A 8 20.68 34.98 -20.45
CA ARG A 8 19.23 34.75 -20.64
C ARG A 8 18.80 34.63 -22.10
N ARG A 9 19.64 35.01 -23.06
CA ARG A 9 19.27 35.04 -24.47
C ARG A 9 19.73 33.88 -25.33
N LEU A 10 20.52 32.95 -24.76
CA LEU A 10 21.10 31.81 -25.49
C LEU A 10 20.23 30.54 -25.50
N LEU A 11 19.11 30.56 -24.81
CA LEU A 11 18.13 29.47 -24.86
C LEU A 11 16.79 30.03 -25.32
N PRO A 12 16.12 29.46 -26.33
CA PRO A 12 14.80 29.91 -26.73
C PRO A 12 13.86 29.84 -25.54
N GLU A 13 13.25 30.96 -25.19
CA GLU A 13 12.36 31.18 -24.06
C GLU A 13 11.01 30.50 -24.28
N GLY A 14 11.01 29.16 -24.15
CA GLY A 14 9.81 28.39 -24.00
C GLY A 14 10.00 27.41 -22.84
N ARG A 15 9.92 27.91 -21.59
CA ARG A 15 10.11 27.11 -20.37
C ARG A 15 9.20 25.88 -20.29
N LEU A 16 8.19 25.76 -21.17
CA LEU A 16 7.19 24.67 -21.21
C LEU A 16 7.03 24.09 -22.63
N ALA A 17 7.88 24.47 -23.61
CA ALA A 17 7.69 24.11 -25.02
C ALA A 17 8.19 22.72 -25.44
N GLY A 18 8.78 21.95 -24.53
CA GLY A 18 9.27 20.60 -24.83
C GLY A 18 8.31 19.49 -24.37
N PRO A 19 8.34 18.30 -25.00
CA PRO A 19 7.52 17.16 -24.58
C PRO A 19 7.96 16.57 -23.23
N MET A 20 9.20 16.83 -22.78
CA MET A 20 9.79 16.21 -21.59
C MET A 20 9.05 16.47 -20.28
N PRO A 21 8.67 17.73 -19.92
CA PRO A 21 7.92 17.98 -18.69
C PRO A 21 6.60 17.21 -18.63
N TRP A 22 5.92 17.07 -19.77
CA TRP A 22 4.65 16.35 -19.88
C TRP A 22 4.83 14.83 -19.69
N VAL A 23 5.89 14.27 -20.30
CA VAL A 23 6.21 12.83 -20.11
C VAL A 23 6.49 12.56 -18.63
N ILE A 24 7.28 13.40 -17.97
CA ILE A 24 7.58 13.27 -16.55
C ILE A 24 6.30 13.43 -15.70
N ALA A 25 5.43 14.37 -16.08
CA ALA A 25 4.15 14.56 -15.39
C ALA A 25 3.26 13.31 -15.46
N ILE A 26 3.11 12.71 -16.64
CA ILE A 26 2.33 11.48 -16.82
C ILE A 26 2.95 10.33 -16.05
N MET A 27 4.28 10.15 -16.13
CA MET A 27 4.97 9.09 -15.41
C MET A 27 4.85 9.24 -13.90
N THR A 28 5.01 10.47 -13.38
CA THR A 28 4.83 10.74 -11.95
C THR A 28 3.38 10.55 -11.51
N PHE A 29 2.41 11.00 -12.32
CA PHE A 29 1.00 10.76 -12.07
C PHE A 29 0.68 9.27 -11.92
N LEU A 30 1.12 8.43 -12.88
CA LEU A 30 0.92 7.00 -12.84
C LEU A 30 1.65 6.35 -11.64
N THR A 31 2.85 6.85 -11.31
CA THR A 31 3.61 6.39 -10.13
C THR A 31 2.84 6.69 -8.84
N VAL A 32 2.25 7.88 -8.71
CA VAL A 32 1.43 8.24 -7.55
C VAL A 32 0.19 7.35 -7.45
N LEU A 33 -0.48 7.07 -8.57
CA LEU A 33 -1.64 6.16 -8.58
C LEU A 33 -1.23 4.74 -8.17
N ALA A 34 -0.14 4.21 -8.73
CA ALA A 34 0.35 2.88 -8.40
C ALA A 34 0.78 2.77 -6.93
N ALA A 35 1.51 3.78 -6.43
CA ALA A 35 1.91 3.84 -5.03
C ALA A 35 0.70 3.98 -4.09
N GLY A 36 -0.26 4.84 -4.43
CA GLY A 36 -1.50 5.03 -3.66
C GLY A 36 -2.32 3.74 -3.58
N ALA A 37 -2.51 3.05 -4.71
CA ALA A 37 -3.19 1.75 -4.76
C ALA A 37 -2.45 0.69 -3.91
N GLY A 38 -1.12 0.61 -4.03
CA GLY A 38 -0.32 -0.34 -3.26
C GLY A 38 -0.38 -0.09 -1.75
N MET A 39 -0.37 1.18 -1.32
CA MET A 39 -0.51 1.56 0.08
C MET A 39 -1.93 1.29 0.60
N ALA A 40 -2.97 1.59 -0.18
CA ALA A 40 -4.36 1.31 0.18
C ALA A 40 -4.60 -0.20 0.36
N LEU A 41 -4.08 -1.03 -0.55
CA LEU A 41 -4.12 -2.49 -0.44
C LEU A 41 -3.34 -3.00 0.78
N GLY A 42 -2.18 -2.38 1.07
CA GLY A 42 -1.38 -2.70 2.24
C GLY A 42 -2.08 -2.37 3.55
N SER A 43 -2.73 -1.21 3.65
CA SER A 43 -3.49 -0.79 4.84
C SER A 43 -4.74 -1.66 5.03
N ALA A 44 -5.45 -2.01 3.95
CA ALA A 44 -6.57 -2.92 3.99
C ALA A 44 -6.16 -4.33 4.49
N ALA A 45 -5.05 -4.87 3.96
CA ALA A 45 -4.51 -6.16 4.40
C ALA A 45 -4.14 -6.14 5.89
N TRP A 46 -3.48 -5.07 6.34
CA TRP A 46 -3.07 -4.92 7.74
C TRP A 46 -4.27 -4.72 8.67
N GLY A 47 -5.24 -3.88 8.28
CA GLY A 47 -6.47 -3.63 9.03
C GLY A 47 -7.29 -4.91 9.20
N LEU A 48 -7.50 -5.66 8.12
CA LEU A 48 -8.21 -6.93 8.13
C LEU A 48 -7.48 -7.98 9.00
N GLY A 49 -6.16 -8.06 8.85
CA GLY A 49 -5.32 -8.92 9.68
C GLY A 49 -5.46 -8.57 11.15
N ASN A 50 -5.37 -7.30 11.51
CA ASN A 50 -5.40 -6.84 12.89
C ASN A 50 -6.79 -6.98 13.57
N GLN A 51 -7.87 -6.75 12.81
CA GLN A 51 -9.24 -6.89 13.32
C GLN A 51 -9.65 -8.34 13.61
N LEU A 52 -9.07 -9.29 12.90
CA LEU A 52 -9.40 -10.73 12.99
C LEU A 52 -8.29 -11.55 13.65
N SER A 53 -7.09 -10.98 13.78
CA SER A 53 -6.03 -11.55 14.60
C SER A 53 -6.45 -11.55 16.07
N GLY A 54 -6.29 -12.69 16.72
CA GLY A 54 -6.66 -12.85 18.12
C GLY A 54 -8.15 -13.08 18.37
N LYS A 55 -8.99 -13.13 17.32
CA LYS A 55 -10.39 -13.56 17.45
C LYS A 55 -10.52 -15.05 17.16
N LEU A 56 -11.13 -15.76 18.08
CA LEU A 56 -11.40 -17.18 18.02
C LEU A 56 -12.88 -17.40 18.27
N THR A 57 -13.49 -18.35 17.58
CA THR A 57 -14.80 -18.89 17.98
C THR A 57 -14.63 -20.32 18.45
N ILE A 58 -15.08 -20.59 19.66
CA ILE A 58 -15.10 -21.93 20.24
C ILE A 58 -16.52 -22.47 20.05
N GLN A 59 -16.62 -23.58 19.34
CA GLN A 59 -17.88 -24.30 19.08
C GLN A 59 -17.95 -25.52 19.99
N ILE A 60 -18.92 -25.58 20.87
CA ILE A 60 -19.17 -26.75 21.73
C ILE A 60 -20.27 -27.57 21.08
N VAL A 61 -19.88 -28.68 20.46
CA VAL A 61 -20.78 -29.60 19.76
C VAL A 61 -21.12 -30.77 20.68
N GLU A 62 -22.06 -30.58 21.59
CA GLU A 62 -22.55 -31.58 22.50
C GLU A 62 -24.06 -31.78 22.28
N PRO A 63 -24.51 -33.01 21.93
CA PRO A 63 -25.91 -33.27 21.68
C PRO A 63 -26.80 -33.11 22.92
N ASN A 64 -26.27 -33.38 24.11
CA ASN A 64 -27.01 -33.24 25.35
C ASN A 64 -27.03 -31.78 25.81
N PRO A 65 -28.21 -31.12 25.87
CA PRO A 65 -28.32 -29.68 26.19
C PRO A 65 -27.76 -29.34 27.59
N GLU A 66 -27.97 -30.19 28.57
CA GLU A 66 -27.48 -29.93 29.94
C GLU A 66 -25.96 -30.03 30.04
N LEU A 67 -25.36 -31.02 29.38
CA LEU A 67 -23.92 -31.18 29.33
C LEU A 67 -23.28 -30.02 28.54
N ARG A 68 -23.90 -29.63 27.42
CA ARG A 68 -23.46 -28.51 26.62
C ARG A 68 -23.42 -27.20 27.43
N GLU A 69 -24.51 -26.93 28.18
CA GLU A 69 -24.57 -25.74 29.02
C GLU A 69 -23.50 -25.77 30.13
N ARG A 70 -23.31 -26.87 30.81
CA ARG A 70 -22.26 -27.05 31.85
C ARG A 70 -20.88 -26.83 31.27
N GLN A 71 -20.58 -27.44 30.12
CA GLN A 71 -19.30 -27.25 29.43
C GLN A 71 -19.08 -25.81 29.03
N THR A 72 -20.11 -25.14 28.46
CA THR A 72 -20.06 -23.72 28.07
C THR A 72 -19.72 -22.84 29.25
N GLN A 73 -20.42 -22.99 30.39
CA GLN A 73 -20.16 -22.21 31.59
C GLN A 73 -18.76 -22.47 32.19
N THR A 74 -18.31 -23.71 32.17
CA THR A 74 -16.98 -24.07 32.68
C THR A 74 -15.89 -23.48 31.77
N VAL A 75 -16.04 -23.57 30.46
CA VAL A 75 -15.11 -22.95 29.49
C VAL A 75 -15.07 -21.42 29.64
N LEU A 76 -16.23 -20.76 29.76
CA LEU A 76 -16.30 -19.30 29.99
C LEU A 76 -15.57 -18.88 31.26
N LYS A 77 -15.77 -19.61 32.37
CA LYS A 77 -15.14 -19.34 33.64
C LYS A 77 -13.61 -19.47 33.57
N GLU A 78 -13.14 -20.54 32.95
CA GLU A 78 -11.69 -20.79 32.80
C GLU A 78 -11.05 -19.77 31.85
N LEU A 79 -11.72 -19.43 30.74
CA LEU A 79 -11.25 -18.39 29.81
C LEU A 79 -11.18 -17.02 30.49
N GLY A 80 -12.12 -16.67 31.37
CA GLY A 80 -12.09 -15.43 32.15
C GLY A 80 -10.88 -15.33 33.09
N ASN A 81 -10.34 -16.47 33.54
CA ASN A 81 -9.14 -16.51 34.38
C ASN A 81 -7.83 -16.66 33.56
N PHE A 82 -7.94 -16.86 32.25
CA PHE A 82 -6.79 -17.11 31.41
C PHE A 82 -6.15 -15.76 30.99
N GLY A 83 -4.97 -15.47 31.49
CA GLY A 83 -4.31 -14.17 31.31
C GLY A 83 -4.08 -13.74 29.84
N LEU A 84 -4.16 -14.69 28.88
CA LEU A 84 -4.05 -14.43 27.46
C LEU A 84 -5.36 -13.95 26.82
N VAL A 85 -6.51 -14.11 27.50
CA VAL A 85 -7.84 -13.72 27.03
C VAL A 85 -8.14 -12.28 27.45
N GLN A 86 -8.61 -11.47 26.52
CA GLN A 86 -9.07 -10.12 26.77
C GLN A 86 -10.56 -10.09 27.10
N SER A 87 -11.36 -10.81 26.31
CA SER A 87 -12.80 -10.97 26.52
C SER A 87 -13.25 -12.34 26.01
N SER A 88 -14.24 -12.91 26.66
CA SER A 88 -14.96 -14.12 26.23
C SER A 88 -16.45 -13.87 26.41
N GLU A 89 -17.20 -14.02 25.34
CA GLU A 89 -18.63 -13.77 25.32
C GLU A 89 -19.35 -14.94 24.63
N ARG A 90 -20.45 -15.39 25.23
CA ARG A 90 -21.33 -16.38 24.59
C ARG A 90 -22.15 -15.68 23.52
N VAL A 91 -22.23 -16.26 22.35
CA VAL A 91 -23.16 -15.79 21.30
C VAL A 91 -24.58 -16.18 21.73
N ASP A 92 -25.46 -15.19 21.81
CA ASP A 92 -26.86 -15.40 22.19
C ASP A 92 -27.57 -16.26 21.13
N ASP A 93 -28.37 -17.22 21.61
CA ASP A 93 -29.14 -18.13 20.75
C ASP A 93 -30.17 -17.35 19.87
N ALA A 94 -30.66 -16.19 20.34
CA ALA A 94 -31.52 -15.31 19.55
C ALA A 94 -30.74 -14.73 18.35
N ARG A 95 -29.54 -14.24 18.58
CA ARG A 95 -28.67 -13.71 17.52
C ARG A 95 -28.28 -14.79 16.50
N MET A 96 -28.10 -16.02 16.97
CA MET A 96 -27.81 -17.16 16.11
C MET A 96 -29.00 -17.46 15.18
N ARG A 97 -30.24 -17.45 15.73
CA ARG A 97 -31.45 -17.65 14.93
C ARG A 97 -31.61 -16.56 13.88
N ASP A 98 -31.39 -15.31 14.21
CA ASP A 98 -31.46 -14.19 13.27
C ASP A 98 -30.47 -14.35 12.11
N LEU A 99 -29.26 -14.86 12.39
CA LEU A 99 -28.24 -15.13 11.35
C LEU A 99 -28.61 -16.32 10.45
N LEU A 100 -29.31 -17.32 10.99
CA LEU A 100 -29.73 -18.52 10.26
C LEU A 100 -31.07 -18.35 9.53
N ALA A 101 -31.91 -17.39 9.96
CA ALA A 101 -33.24 -17.16 9.38
C ALA A 101 -33.25 -16.95 7.85
N PRO A 102 -32.29 -16.20 7.24
CA PRO A 102 -32.25 -16.03 5.79
C PRO A 102 -31.98 -17.33 5.01
N TRP A 103 -31.34 -18.32 5.66
CA TRP A 103 -30.87 -19.56 5.01
C TRP A 103 -31.87 -20.75 5.25
N LEU A 104 -32.50 -20.79 6.42
CA LEU A 104 -33.33 -21.90 6.83
C LEU A 104 -34.83 -21.62 6.68
N GLY A 105 -35.21 -20.34 6.47
CA GLY A 105 -36.60 -19.92 6.57
C GLY A 105 -37.15 -19.98 8.00
N GLN A 106 -38.33 -19.40 8.25
CA GLN A 106 -38.94 -19.40 9.59
C GLN A 106 -39.34 -20.81 10.05
N ASP A 107 -39.78 -21.66 9.13
CA ASP A 107 -40.19 -23.04 9.43
C ASP A 107 -39.00 -23.97 9.77
N GLY A 108 -37.80 -23.65 9.30
CA GLY A 108 -36.60 -24.42 9.61
C GLY A 108 -35.99 -24.12 10.97
N LEU A 109 -36.38 -23.03 11.61
CA LEU A 109 -35.90 -22.62 12.93
C LEU A 109 -36.66 -23.29 14.09
N ASP A 110 -37.87 -23.80 13.81
CA ASP A 110 -38.73 -24.53 14.76
C ASP A 110 -38.36 -26.02 14.85
N ALA A 111 -37.54 -26.53 13.95
CA ALA A 111 -36.97 -27.88 14.06
C ALA A 111 -36.01 -27.94 15.24
N ASP A 112 -36.03 -29.03 16.01
CA ASP A 112 -35.11 -29.35 17.10
C ASP A 112 -33.65 -29.57 16.54
N LEU A 113 -33.13 -28.55 15.88
CA LEU A 113 -31.77 -28.55 15.37
C LEU A 113 -30.81 -28.42 16.55
N PRO A 114 -29.85 -29.34 16.73
CA PRO A 114 -28.84 -29.24 17.75
C PRO A 114 -27.86 -28.10 17.39
N VAL A 115 -28.25 -26.87 17.76
CA VAL A 115 -27.39 -25.71 17.55
C VAL A 115 -26.20 -25.79 18.53
N PRO A 116 -24.95 -25.77 18.05
CA PRO A 116 -23.79 -25.74 18.93
C PRO A 116 -23.73 -24.44 19.73
N SER A 117 -23.23 -24.50 20.96
CA SER A 117 -22.95 -23.29 21.72
C SER A 117 -21.68 -22.63 21.18
N LEU A 118 -21.77 -21.35 20.85
CA LEU A 118 -20.65 -20.55 20.34
C LEU A 118 -20.17 -19.60 21.42
N ILE A 119 -18.84 -19.55 21.59
CA ILE A 119 -18.18 -18.59 22.47
C ILE A 119 -17.18 -17.81 21.63
N ASP A 120 -17.38 -16.50 21.51
CA ASP A 120 -16.43 -15.60 20.86
C ASP A 120 -15.38 -15.18 21.89
N VAL A 121 -14.12 -15.38 21.54
CA VAL A 121 -12.97 -15.09 22.40
C VAL A 121 -12.05 -14.11 21.68
N THR A 122 -11.69 -13.06 22.38
CA THR A 122 -10.68 -12.10 21.90
C THR A 122 -9.42 -12.27 22.76
N LEU A 123 -8.29 -12.53 22.10
CA LEU A 123 -6.99 -12.65 22.77
C LEU A 123 -6.32 -11.29 22.93
N ARG A 124 -5.49 -11.13 23.95
CA ARG A 124 -4.65 -9.94 24.17
C ARG A 124 -3.47 -9.86 23.22
N SER A 125 -3.03 -11.00 22.69
CA SER A 125 -1.89 -11.12 21.79
C SER A 125 -2.29 -11.82 20.50
N ASN A 126 -1.76 -11.34 19.39
CA ASN A 126 -1.94 -11.94 18.06
C ASN A 126 -0.94 -13.07 17.77
N ASP A 127 -0.24 -13.58 18.80
CA ASP A 127 0.73 -14.66 18.64
C ASP A 127 -0.02 -15.98 18.33
N PRO A 128 0.36 -16.72 17.27
CA PRO A 128 -0.20 -18.05 16.96
C PRO A 128 -0.07 -19.05 18.11
N ARG A 129 0.92 -18.87 18.98
CA ARG A 129 1.10 -19.71 20.18
C ARG A 129 -0.04 -19.53 21.17
N SER A 130 -0.48 -18.29 21.37
CA SER A 130 -1.62 -17.99 22.25
C SER A 130 -2.91 -18.71 21.83
N VAL A 131 -3.12 -18.83 20.50
CA VAL A 131 -4.24 -19.61 19.93
C VAL A 131 -4.12 -21.08 20.28
N THR A 132 -2.93 -21.65 20.14
CA THR A 132 -2.66 -23.07 20.44
C THR A 132 -2.82 -23.36 21.92
N ASP A 133 -2.35 -22.46 22.79
CA ASP A 133 -2.45 -22.61 24.25
C ASP A 133 -3.91 -22.58 24.70
N VAL A 134 -4.71 -21.63 24.19
CA VAL A 134 -6.15 -21.58 24.48
C VAL A 134 -6.87 -22.81 23.92
N ALA A 135 -6.55 -23.23 22.70
CA ALA A 135 -7.16 -24.42 22.09
C ALA A 135 -6.87 -25.70 22.90
N SER A 136 -5.65 -25.85 23.46
CA SER A 136 -5.28 -27.01 24.29
C SER A 136 -6.00 -26.97 25.65
N ALA A 137 -6.10 -25.79 26.26
CA ALA A 137 -6.83 -25.63 27.53
C ALA A 137 -8.32 -25.96 27.36
N VAL A 138 -8.95 -25.44 26.29
CA VAL A 138 -10.38 -25.72 26.01
C VAL A 138 -10.62 -27.23 25.76
N LYS A 139 -9.74 -27.89 24.99
CA LYS A 139 -9.89 -29.32 24.71
C LYS A 139 -9.78 -30.19 25.95
N THR A 140 -9.08 -29.74 26.99
CA THR A 140 -9.00 -30.48 28.27
C THR A 140 -10.33 -30.42 29.01
N ILE A 141 -11.11 -29.34 28.87
CA ILE A 141 -12.39 -29.15 29.58
C ILE A 141 -13.56 -29.69 28.75
N ALA A 142 -13.54 -29.43 27.45
CA ALA A 142 -14.57 -29.85 26.50
C ALA A 142 -13.90 -30.56 25.30
N PRO A 143 -13.72 -31.88 25.35
CA PRO A 143 -13.03 -32.66 24.30
C PRO A 143 -13.73 -32.57 22.93
N THR A 144 -15.04 -32.32 22.91
CA THR A 144 -15.86 -32.15 21.70
C THR A 144 -15.81 -30.73 21.14
N ALA A 145 -15.16 -29.79 21.86
CA ALA A 145 -15.07 -28.39 21.39
C ALA A 145 -14.12 -28.27 20.20
N ARG A 146 -14.56 -27.49 19.22
CA ARG A 146 -13.75 -27.04 18.10
C ARG A 146 -13.35 -25.57 18.30
N VAL A 147 -12.07 -25.30 18.15
CA VAL A 147 -11.55 -23.94 18.24
C VAL A 147 -11.16 -23.50 16.83
N ASP A 148 -11.91 -22.58 16.29
CA ASP A 148 -11.69 -22.02 14.96
C ASP A 148 -11.09 -20.62 15.08
N ALA A 149 -9.84 -20.48 14.62
CA ALA A 149 -9.19 -19.18 14.55
C ALA A 149 -9.60 -18.48 13.24
N HIS A 150 -10.21 -17.30 13.34
CA HIS A 150 -10.64 -16.52 12.16
C HIS A 150 -9.49 -16.18 11.21
N ALA A 151 -8.27 -16.04 11.76
CA ALA A 151 -7.07 -15.76 10.97
C ALA A 151 -6.74 -16.84 9.93
N GLN A 152 -7.11 -18.10 10.15
CA GLN A 152 -6.82 -19.22 9.22
C GLN A 152 -7.59 -19.08 7.90
N TRP A 153 -8.81 -18.58 7.95
CA TRP A 153 -9.65 -18.40 6.76
C TRP A 153 -9.23 -17.22 5.91
N LEU A 154 -8.47 -16.28 6.48
CA LEU A 154 -8.00 -15.09 5.79
C LEU A 154 -6.64 -15.27 5.12
N GLY A 155 -5.94 -16.37 5.35
CA GLY A 155 -4.64 -16.64 4.76
C GLY A 155 -4.59 -16.43 3.25
N PRO A 156 -5.50 -17.03 2.46
CA PRO A 156 -5.54 -16.84 1.01
C PRO A 156 -5.79 -15.38 0.60
N LEU A 157 -6.66 -14.66 1.33
CA LEU A 157 -6.95 -13.26 1.05
C LEU A 157 -5.74 -12.36 1.38
N GLN A 158 -5.06 -12.58 2.50
CA GLN A 158 -3.84 -11.86 2.85
C GLN A 158 -2.74 -12.11 1.82
N GLN A 159 -2.59 -13.35 1.33
CA GLN A 159 -1.63 -13.67 0.29
C GLN A 159 -1.95 -12.95 -1.02
N LEU A 160 -3.21 -12.87 -1.40
CA LEU A 160 -3.65 -12.13 -2.58
C LEU A 160 -3.35 -10.64 -2.46
N LEU A 161 -3.69 -10.02 -1.33
CA LEU A 161 -3.40 -8.60 -1.06
C LEU A 161 -1.90 -8.31 -1.03
N SER A 162 -1.08 -9.21 -0.47
CA SER A 162 0.37 -9.08 -0.47
C SER A 162 0.94 -9.16 -1.89
N THR A 163 0.43 -10.06 -2.72
CA THR A 163 0.81 -10.18 -4.15
C THR A 163 0.49 -8.90 -4.91
N MET A 164 -0.71 -8.34 -4.70
CA MET A 164 -1.10 -7.06 -5.32
C MET A 164 -0.21 -5.90 -4.87
N ARG A 165 0.19 -5.88 -3.59
CA ARG A 165 1.15 -4.90 -3.07
C ARG A 165 2.51 -5.00 -3.76
N TRP A 166 3.04 -6.22 -3.91
CA TRP A 166 4.31 -6.44 -4.62
C TRP A 166 4.22 -6.05 -6.10
N LEU A 167 3.08 -6.31 -6.74
CA LEU A 167 2.82 -5.86 -8.10
C LEU A 167 2.84 -4.32 -8.20
N SER A 168 2.25 -3.63 -7.23
CA SER A 168 2.30 -2.16 -7.19
C SER A 168 3.72 -1.62 -7.03
N VAL A 169 4.56 -2.26 -6.18
CA VAL A 169 5.98 -1.90 -6.04
C VAL A 169 6.73 -2.13 -7.35
N ALA A 170 6.50 -3.25 -8.01
CA ALA A 170 7.11 -3.56 -9.31
C ALA A 170 6.69 -2.53 -10.37
N LEU A 171 5.43 -2.10 -10.38
CA LEU A 171 4.93 -1.08 -11.29
C LEU A 171 5.60 0.29 -11.03
N VAL A 172 5.74 0.70 -9.77
CA VAL A 172 6.45 1.93 -9.40
C VAL A 172 7.91 1.87 -9.87
N ALA A 173 8.58 0.74 -9.67
CA ALA A 173 9.96 0.55 -10.14
C ALA A 173 10.05 0.61 -11.68
N LEU A 174 9.09 0.01 -12.39
CA LEU A 174 9.02 0.05 -13.85
C LEU A 174 8.79 1.48 -14.35
N MET A 175 7.89 2.25 -13.71
CA MET A 175 7.68 3.65 -14.05
C MET A 175 8.94 4.50 -13.83
N GLY A 176 9.66 4.26 -12.73
CA GLY A 176 10.95 4.90 -12.47
C GLY A 176 11.99 4.57 -13.55
N ALA A 177 12.08 3.30 -13.95
CA ALA A 177 12.98 2.87 -15.03
C ALA A 177 12.61 3.50 -16.38
N THR A 178 11.32 3.57 -16.71
CA THR A 178 10.82 4.20 -17.93
C THR A 178 11.12 5.71 -17.94
N MET A 179 10.94 6.38 -16.80
CA MET A 179 11.28 7.79 -16.66
C MET A 179 12.80 8.01 -16.84
N ALA A 180 13.63 7.16 -16.24
CA ALA A 180 15.07 7.22 -16.43
C ALA A 180 15.45 7.01 -17.90
N ALA A 181 14.85 6.05 -18.60
CA ALA A 181 15.07 5.81 -20.03
C ALA A 181 14.67 7.03 -20.88
N ALA A 182 13.55 7.67 -20.58
CA ALA A 182 13.10 8.89 -21.24
C ALA A 182 14.10 10.04 -21.06
N VAL A 183 14.63 10.23 -19.84
CA VAL A 183 15.65 11.24 -19.55
C VAL A 183 16.96 10.94 -20.30
N VAL A 184 17.38 9.66 -20.36
CA VAL A 184 18.56 9.24 -21.15
C VAL A 184 18.38 9.60 -22.61
N LEU A 185 17.22 9.27 -23.20
CA LEU A 185 16.93 9.54 -24.60
C LEU A 185 16.95 11.04 -24.91
N ALA A 186 16.30 11.83 -24.05
CA ALA A 186 16.28 13.29 -24.20
C ALA A 186 17.67 13.91 -24.07
N ALA A 187 18.48 13.44 -23.09
CA ALA A 187 19.85 13.92 -22.92
C ALA A 187 20.73 13.60 -24.16
N ARG A 188 20.60 12.38 -24.70
CA ARG A 188 21.32 11.98 -25.94
C ARG A 188 20.89 12.81 -27.14
N THR A 189 19.60 12.99 -27.35
CA THR A 189 19.07 13.81 -28.45
C THR A 189 19.55 15.24 -28.33
N ALA A 190 19.49 15.83 -27.12
CA ALA A 190 19.96 17.20 -26.89
C ALA A 190 21.48 17.34 -27.15
N LEU A 191 22.30 16.34 -26.77
CA LEU A 191 23.74 16.33 -27.08
C LEU A 191 24.00 16.31 -28.58
N VAL A 192 23.30 15.49 -29.34
CA VAL A 192 23.45 15.40 -30.81
C VAL A 192 23.04 16.71 -31.48
N THR A 193 21.90 17.29 -31.04
CA THR A 193 21.36 18.53 -31.62
C THR A 193 22.29 19.74 -31.35
N HIS A 194 22.91 19.80 -30.18
CA HIS A 194 23.77 20.92 -29.78
C HIS A 194 25.26 20.64 -29.91
N ARG A 195 25.66 19.56 -30.62
CA ARG A 195 27.06 19.18 -30.81
C ARG A 195 27.94 20.34 -31.32
N PRO A 196 27.56 21.10 -32.34
CA PRO A 196 28.41 22.20 -32.81
C PRO A 196 28.66 23.28 -31.74
N THR A 197 27.66 23.56 -30.92
CA THR A 197 27.79 24.54 -29.81
C THR A 197 28.72 23.99 -28.70
N ILE A 198 28.66 22.69 -28.43
CA ILE A 198 29.51 22.04 -27.44
C ILE A 198 30.97 22.06 -27.89
N ASP A 199 31.23 21.79 -29.18
CA ASP A 199 32.58 21.82 -29.78
C ASP A 199 33.19 23.21 -29.64
N ILE A 200 32.42 24.29 -29.93
CA ILE A 200 32.88 25.67 -29.73
C ILE A 200 33.21 25.95 -28.24
N MET A 201 32.37 25.47 -27.31
CA MET A 201 32.59 25.63 -25.87
C MET A 201 33.87 24.92 -25.42
N HIS A 202 34.14 23.73 -25.93
CA HIS A 202 35.41 23.01 -25.65
C HIS A 202 36.64 23.77 -26.21
N LEU A 203 36.52 24.35 -27.41
CA LEU A 203 37.61 25.20 -27.97
C LEU A 203 37.89 26.44 -27.12
N MET A 204 36.87 26.96 -26.40
CA MET A 204 37.03 28.03 -25.43
C MET A 204 37.49 27.57 -24.04
N GLY A 205 37.74 26.27 -23.83
CA GLY A 205 38.26 25.72 -22.60
C GLY A 205 37.21 25.28 -21.58
N ALA A 206 35.94 25.10 -21.99
CA ALA A 206 34.91 24.56 -21.11
C ALA A 206 35.19 23.07 -20.81
N THR A 207 35.04 22.69 -19.55
CA THR A 207 35.18 21.28 -19.12
C THR A 207 33.87 20.51 -19.29
N ASP A 208 33.95 19.19 -19.49
CA ASP A 208 32.79 18.28 -19.62
C ASP A 208 31.81 18.40 -18.44
N VAL A 209 32.33 18.65 -17.23
CA VAL A 209 31.52 18.84 -16.03
C VAL A 209 30.68 20.12 -16.12
N GLN A 210 31.21 21.18 -16.74
CA GLN A 210 30.48 22.44 -16.92
C GLN A 210 29.35 22.27 -17.94
N VAL A 211 29.62 21.56 -19.04
CA VAL A 211 28.61 21.21 -20.04
C VAL A 211 27.53 20.33 -19.40
N ALA A 212 27.91 19.27 -18.69
CA ALA A 212 26.97 18.38 -18.02
C ALA A 212 26.05 19.11 -17.02
N ARG A 213 26.57 20.14 -16.31
CA ARG A 213 25.79 20.94 -15.35
C ARG A 213 24.64 21.70 -16.00
N LEU A 214 24.80 22.17 -17.24
CA LEU A 214 23.72 22.84 -17.98
C LEU A 214 22.56 21.88 -18.29
N PHE A 215 22.90 20.67 -18.75
CA PHE A 215 21.90 19.63 -19.02
C PHE A 215 21.22 19.16 -17.73
N GLN A 216 21.95 19.01 -16.64
CA GLN A 216 21.39 18.68 -15.33
C GLN A 216 20.38 19.70 -14.85
N ARG A 217 20.70 21.00 -14.96
CA ARG A 217 19.81 22.07 -14.53
C ARG A 217 18.52 22.07 -15.33
N ARG A 218 18.58 21.84 -16.64
CA ARG A 218 17.40 21.74 -17.49
C ARG A 218 16.57 20.51 -17.14
N ALA A 219 17.18 19.33 -17.02
CA ALA A 219 16.50 18.11 -16.62
C ALA A 219 15.86 18.23 -15.23
N ALA A 220 16.51 18.93 -14.31
CA ALA A 220 15.97 19.18 -12.96
C ALA A 220 14.72 20.08 -13.01
N LEU A 221 14.73 21.12 -13.83
CA LEU A 221 13.57 22.03 -13.98
C LEU A 221 12.39 21.32 -14.65
N ASP A 222 12.65 20.58 -15.74
CA ASP A 222 11.64 19.78 -16.43
C ASP A 222 11.03 18.73 -15.50
N ALA A 223 11.89 18.07 -14.69
CA ALA A 223 11.45 17.08 -13.71
C ALA A 223 10.69 17.73 -12.54
N LEU A 224 11.12 18.88 -12.04
CA LEU A 224 10.43 19.58 -10.97
C LEU A 224 9.01 19.97 -11.40
N PHE A 225 8.89 20.62 -12.56
CA PHE A 225 7.58 21.01 -13.07
C PHE A 225 6.69 19.81 -13.36
N GLY A 226 7.21 18.81 -14.09
CA GLY A 226 6.45 17.61 -14.44
C GLY A 226 6.04 16.81 -13.20
N SER A 227 6.98 16.60 -12.26
CA SER A 227 6.68 15.79 -11.07
C SER A 227 5.71 16.48 -10.11
N VAL A 228 5.79 17.81 -9.94
CA VAL A 228 4.82 18.55 -9.11
C VAL A 228 3.44 18.48 -9.72
N LEU A 229 3.32 18.70 -11.04
CA LEU A 229 2.05 18.63 -11.75
C LEU A 229 1.46 17.21 -11.68
N GLY A 230 2.26 16.19 -11.99
CA GLY A 230 1.84 14.80 -11.93
C GLY A 230 1.43 14.36 -10.53
N CYS A 231 2.18 14.78 -9.51
CA CYS A 231 1.87 14.49 -8.11
C CYS A 231 0.56 15.17 -7.68
N LEU A 232 0.34 16.43 -8.06
CA LEU A 232 -0.87 17.17 -7.70
C LEU A 232 -2.12 16.50 -8.27
N PHE A 233 -2.12 16.16 -9.56
CA PHE A 233 -3.23 15.45 -10.18
C PHE A 233 -3.39 14.03 -9.62
N GLY A 234 -2.29 13.31 -9.39
CA GLY A 234 -2.33 11.99 -8.79
C GLY A 234 -2.88 11.99 -7.37
N ALA A 235 -2.42 12.93 -6.53
CA ALA A 235 -2.91 13.11 -5.18
C ALA A 235 -4.41 13.47 -5.15
N LEU A 236 -4.87 14.30 -6.09
CA LEU A 236 -6.28 14.66 -6.21
C LEU A 236 -7.15 13.43 -6.54
N VAL A 237 -6.69 12.57 -7.45
CA VAL A 237 -7.40 11.34 -7.79
C VAL A 237 -7.41 10.38 -6.59
N VAL A 238 -6.26 10.17 -5.94
CA VAL A 238 -6.14 9.29 -4.76
C VAL A 238 -7.04 9.78 -3.63
N PHE A 239 -7.08 11.09 -3.37
CA PHE A 239 -7.96 11.70 -2.38
C PHE A 239 -9.45 11.52 -2.74
N GLY A 240 -9.82 11.79 -3.99
CA GLY A 240 -11.21 11.67 -4.46
C GLY A 240 -11.73 10.23 -4.43
N VAL A 241 -10.89 9.25 -4.78
CA VAL A 241 -11.24 7.82 -4.71
C VAL A 241 -11.28 7.36 -3.25
N GLY A 242 -10.30 7.76 -2.43
CA GLY A 242 -10.24 7.42 -1.00
C GLY A 242 -11.51 7.83 -0.25
N GLY A 243 -11.95 9.08 -0.42
CA GLY A 243 -13.18 9.58 0.23
C GLY A 243 -14.46 8.87 -0.23
N ARG A 244 -14.50 8.28 -1.43
CA ARG A 244 -15.64 7.46 -1.87
C ARG A 244 -15.64 6.07 -1.25
N ILE A 245 -14.47 5.49 -1.06
CA ILE A 245 -14.31 4.17 -0.41
C ILE A 245 -14.68 4.26 1.08
N GLU A 246 -14.30 5.33 1.76
CA GLU A 246 -14.69 5.57 3.16
C GLU A 246 -16.22 5.62 3.32
N ASN A 247 -16.93 6.24 2.40
CA ASN A 247 -18.40 6.32 2.44
C ASN A 247 -19.10 4.98 2.18
N VAL A 248 -18.48 4.05 1.46
CA VAL A 248 -19.04 2.71 1.16
C VAL A 248 -18.58 1.67 2.17
N GLY A 249 -17.40 1.83 2.73
CA GLY A 249 -16.74 0.86 3.61
C GLY A 249 -16.61 1.27 5.07
N ALA A 250 -17.24 2.37 5.51
CA ALA A 250 -17.11 2.92 6.87
C ALA A 250 -17.43 1.90 7.99
N ALA A 251 -18.19 0.83 7.68
CA ALA A 251 -18.47 -0.24 8.63
C ALA A 251 -17.41 -1.36 8.68
N LEU A 252 -16.53 -1.45 7.68
CA LEU A 252 -15.57 -2.55 7.53
C LEU A 252 -14.10 -2.10 7.65
N LEU A 253 -13.81 -0.80 7.51
CA LEU A 253 -12.45 -0.28 7.43
C LEU A 253 -12.30 0.95 8.34
N ASP A 254 -12.27 0.75 9.64
CA ASP A 254 -12.06 1.81 10.64
C ASP A 254 -10.72 2.57 10.46
N ASN A 255 -9.85 2.11 9.54
CA ASN A 255 -8.58 2.72 9.13
C ASN A 255 -8.29 2.61 7.62
N GLY A 256 -9.32 2.55 6.76
CA GLY A 256 -9.17 2.30 5.31
C GLY A 256 -8.59 3.46 4.49
N GLY A 257 -8.36 4.62 5.09
CA GLY A 257 -7.71 5.76 4.45
C GLY A 257 -6.19 5.63 4.37
N LEU A 258 -5.58 6.36 3.44
CA LEU A 258 -4.13 6.57 3.45
C LEU A 258 -3.77 7.30 4.75
N GLY A 259 -3.18 6.57 5.69
CA GLY A 259 -2.69 7.17 6.92
C GLY A 259 -1.69 8.30 6.62
N TRP A 260 -1.39 9.14 7.63
CA TRP A 260 -0.44 10.25 7.51
C TRP A 260 0.90 9.86 6.85
N ALA A 261 1.39 8.63 7.15
CA ALA A 261 2.59 8.08 6.53
C ALA A 261 2.44 7.90 5.00
N GLY A 262 1.28 7.48 4.51
CA GLY A 262 1.02 7.32 3.08
C GLY A 262 1.06 8.64 2.32
N TRP A 263 0.49 9.70 2.89
CA TRP A 263 0.58 11.05 2.33
C TRP A 263 2.02 11.57 2.32
N GLY A 264 2.82 11.25 3.35
CA GLY A 264 4.25 11.52 3.39
C GLY A 264 5.02 10.86 2.24
N VAL A 265 4.72 9.61 1.93
CA VAL A 265 5.32 8.89 0.79
C VAL A 265 4.92 9.55 -0.54
N ILE A 266 3.65 9.91 -0.74
CA ILE A 266 3.20 10.60 -1.96
C ILE A 266 3.93 11.94 -2.12
N ALA A 267 4.08 12.72 -1.05
CA ALA A 267 4.79 14.00 -1.08
C ALA A 267 6.30 13.85 -1.37
N LEU A 268 6.88 12.68 -1.09
CA LEU A 268 8.29 12.39 -1.36
C LEU A 268 8.53 11.98 -2.83
N LEU A 269 7.54 11.49 -3.55
CA LEU A 269 7.68 11.03 -4.93
C LEU A 269 8.20 12.11 -5.90
N PRO A 270 7.75 13.37 -5.87
CA PRO A 270 8.31 14.42 -6.72
C PRO A 270 9.81 14.63 -6.47
N VAL A 271 10.24 14.56 -5.20
CA VAL A 271 11.66 14.71 -4.85
C VAL A 271 12.47 13.55 -5.42
N ALA A 272 11.97 12.33 -5.28
CA ALA A 272 12.61 11.14 -5.86
C ALA A 272 12.69 11.22 -7.39
N ALA A 273 11.64 11.71 -8.06
CA ALA A 273 11.61 11.91 -9.50
C ALA A 273 12.66 12.94 -9.98
N VAL A 274 12.78 14.06 -9.28
CA VAL A 274 13.80 15.09 -9.58
C VAL A 274 15.21 14.53 -9.38
N LEU A 275 15.46 13.85 -8.26
CA LEU A 275 16.77 13.23 -7.98
C LEU A 275 17.14 12.19 -9.04
N LEU A 276 16.20 11.32 -9.40
CA LEU A 276 16.38 10.32 -10.45
C LEU A 276 16.74 10.98 -11.78
N SER A 277 16.03 12.05 -12.17
CA SER A 277 16.29 12.79 -13.40
C SER A 277 17.67 13.44 -13.41
N ILE A 278 18.08 14.08 -12.30
CA ILE A 278 19.39 14.72 -12.17
C ILE A 278 20.51 13.69 -12.28
N ILE A 279 20.40 12.57 -11.55
CA ILE A 279 21.40 11.50 -11.54
C ILE A 279 21.52 10.88 -12.94
N THR A 280 20.38 10.56 -13.55
CA THR A 280 20.34 9.93 -14.87
C THR A 280 20.90 10.86 -15.95
N ALA A 281 20.52 12.14 -15.97
CA ALA A 281 21.06 13.12 -16.89
C ALA A 281 22.58 13.26 -16.74
N ARG A 282 23.07 13.35 -15.50
CA ARG A 282 24.52 13.43 -15.22
C ARG A 282 25.28 12.22 -15.76
N LEU A 283 24.84 11.03 -15.39
CA LEU A 283 25.50 9.79 -15.82
C LEU A 283 25.52 9.64 -17.33
N THR A 284 24.41 10.03 -18.00
CA THR A 284 24.28 9.94 -19.45
C THR A 284 25.22 10.92 -20.15
N VAL A 285 25.26 12.18 -19.73
CA VAL A 285 26.09 13.20 -20.36
C VAL A 285 27.57 12.90 -20.16
N VAL A 286 27.98 12.60 -18.94
CA VAL A 286 29.38 12.29 -18.62
C VAL A 286 29.87 11.07 -19.42
N ARG A 287 29.06 9.99 -19.48
CA ARG A 287 29.43 8.78 -20.27
C ARG A 287 29.43 9.06 -21.78
N ALA A 288 28.53 9.89 -22.27
CA ALA A 288 28.48 10.22 -23.69
C ALA A 288 29.70 11.08 -24.11
N LEU A 289 30.11 12.04 -23.29
CA LEU A 289 31.29 12.86 -23.56
C LEU A 289 32.59 12.05 -23.47
N ALA A 290 32.72 11.14 -22.50
CA ALA A 290 33.89 10.26 -22.35
C ALA A 290 34.06 9.28 -23.54
N ASN A 291 33.01 8.98 -24.29
CA ASN A 291 33.07 8.11 -25.47
C ASN A 291 33.30 8.87 -26.80
N LEU A 292 33.32 10.20 -26.76
CA LEU A 292 33.55 11.07 -27.92
C LEU A 292 35.00 11.56 -28.02
N LEU A 293 35.77 11.40 -26.96
CA LEU A 293 37.19 11.62 -26.84
C LEU A 293 37.95 10.29 -26.98
#